data_a1a72fd6b790341352a476c31c0819f9
#
_entry.id   a1a72fd6b790341352a476c31c0819f9
#
_cell.length_a   1.000
_cell.length_b   1.000
_cell.length_c   1.000
_cell.angle_alpha   90.00
_cell.angle_beta   90.00
_cell.angle_gamma   90.00
#
_symmetry.space_group_name_H-M   'P 1'
#
loop_
_entity.id
_entity.type
_entity.pdbx_description
1 polymer ?
#
loop_
_entity_poly.entity_id
_entity_poly.type
_entity_poly.pdbx_seq_one_letter_code
_entity_poly.pdbx_strand_id
1 'polypeptide(L)'
;MPVARLLLLLPLLVLLAPAQAAEVAVHVSRNGDTFQVEASAEFDGTIIRTWQVLTDYGRLAEFVPDLQSSRVISRDGNQAVLEQKGQARVLFFSYPIDVRLAVTEQPHERVVSHSVSGNFREMRSVYSLEAVQGRVALRYTGRMVPDFYVPPVIGTLALKNNVEASFRALVEEIERQQAQPAPSPRGER
;
A
#
# COMPACT_ATOMS: atom_id res chain seq x y z
N MET A 1 -43.26 22.76 -53.45
CA MET A 1 -43.35 22.75 -52.00
C MET A 1 -42.26 21.79 -51.46
N PRO A 2 -41.18 22.27 -50.84
CA PRO A 2 -40.12 21.42 -50.29
C PRO A 2 -40.46 21.01 -48.85
N VAL A 3 -40.45 19.71 -48.56
CA VAL A 3 -40.65 19.13 -47.25
C VAL A 3 -39.32 19.16 -46.50
N ALA A 4 -39.24 20.02 -45.47
CA ALA A 4 -38.07 20.10 -44.59
C ALA A 4 -37.99 18.87 -43.71
N ARG A 5 -36.93 18.07 -43.90
CA ARG A 5 -36.57 16.94 -43.00
C ARG A 5 -35.89 17.51 -41.76
N LEU A 6 -36.58 17.54 -40.64
CA LEU A 6 -36.08 17.85 -39.32
C LEU A 6 -35.28 16.64 -38.79
N LEU A 7 -33.95 16.71 -38.83
CA LEU A 7 -33.04 15.75 -38.20
C LEU A 7 -33.00 16.03 -36.69
N LEU A 8 -33.69 15.17 -35.92
CA LEU A 8 -33.59 15.16 -34.44
C LEU A 8 -32.23 14.56 -34.06
N LEU A 9 -31.29 15.42 -33.70
CA LEU A 9 -30.04 15.04 -33.01
C LEU A 9 -30.36 14.68 -31.55
N LEU A 10 -30.41 13.38 -31.26
CA LEU A 10 -30.54 12.84 -29.90
C LEU A 10 -29.14 12.98 -29.21
N PRO A 11 -28.99 13.74 -28.12
CA PRO A 11 -27.71 13.78 -27.40
C PRO A 11 -27.48 12.42 -26.75
N LEU A 12 -26.37 11.76 -27.13
CA LEU A 12 -25.86 10.56 -26.49
C LEU A 12 -25.36 10.94 -25.09
N LEU A 13 -26.19 10.73 -24.10
CA LEU A 13 -25.83 10.93 -22.68
C LEU A 13 -24.87 9.81 -22.28
N VAL A 14 -23.57 10.05 -22.35
CA VAL A 14 -22.55 9.14 -21.82
C VAL A 14 -22.64 9.19 -20.30
N LEU A 15 -23.28 8.18 -19.71
CA LEU A 15 -23.26 7.93 -18.27
C LEU A 15 -21.83 7.56 -17.87
N LEU A 16 -21.05 8.55 -17.43
CA LEU A 16 -19.80 8.33 -16.70
C LEU A 16 -20.18 7.67 -15.37
N ALA A 17 -19.95 6.36 -15.26
CA ALA A 17 -20.01 5.69 -13.96
C ALA A 17 -19.00 6.35 -13.02
N PRO A 18 -19.38 6.75 -11.80
CA PRO A 18 -18.42 7.28 -10.85
C PRO A 18 -17.35 6.22 -10.57
N ALA A 19 -16.08 6.56 -10.74
CA ALA A 19 -14.99 5.73 -10.27
C ALA A 19 -15.15 5.59 -8.75
N GLN A 20 -15.41 4.38 -8.30
CA GLN A 20 -15.62 4.10 -6.89
C GLN A 20 -14.23 4.11 -6.24
N ALA A 21 -13.95 5.14 -5.42
CA ALA A 21 -12.71 5.21 -4.66
C ALA A 21 -12.54 3.93 -3.82
N ALA A 22 -11.31 3.42 -3.77
CA ALA A 22 -11.01 2.24 -2.99
C ALA A 22 -11.36 2.48 -1.50
N GLU A 23 -12.16 1.61 -0.93
CA GLU A 23 -12.47 1.65 0.50
C GLU A 23 -11.34 0.96 1.26
N VAL A 24 -10.62 1.72 2.09
CA VAL A 24 -9.55 1.21 2.95
C VAL A 24 -10.11 1.00 4.36
N ALA A 25 -10.10 -0.24 4.81
CA ALA A 25 -10.46 -0.61 6.17
C ALA A 25 -9.21 -0.91 6.99
N VAL A 26 -9.10 -0.33 8.21
CA VAL A 26 -7.98 -0.57 9.12
C VAL A 26 -8.49 -0.82 10.53
N HIS A 27 -8.03 -1.93 11.11
CA HIS A 27 -8.23 -2.27 12.50
C HIS A 27 -6.89 -2.38 13.23
N VAL A 28 -6.78 -1.74 14.38
CA VAL A 28 -5.61 -1.83 15.26
C VAL A 28 -6.08 -2.21 16.65
N SER A 29 -5.53 -3.29 17.18
CA SER A 29 -5.71 -3.70 18.56
C SER A 29 -4.38 -3.68 19.31
N ARG A 30 -4.44 -3.55 20.64
CA ARG A 30 -3.28 -3.54 21.52
C ARG A 30 -3.49 -4.46 22.71
N ASN A 31 -2.46 -5.27 22.99
CA ASN A 31 -2.41 -6.07 24.22
C ASN A 31 -1.01 -5.87 24.84
N GLY A 32 -0.97 -5.16 25.99
CA GLY A 32 0.28 -4.69 26.59
C GLY A 32 1.07 -3.81 25.63
N ASP A 33 2.30 -4.21 25.29
CA ASP A 33 3.17 -3.50 24.33
C ASP A 33 2.99 -3.99 22.89
N THR A 34 2.19 -5.04 22.68
CA THR A 34 1.98 -5.63 21.38
C THR A 34 0.84 -4.94 20.64
N PHE A 35 1.11 -4.49 19.43
CA PHE A 35 0.10 -4.03 18.48
C PHE A 35 -0.17 -5.12 17.44
N GLN A 36 -1.44 -5.34 17.15
CA GLN A 36 -1.91 -6.12 16.00
C GLN A 36 -2.63 -5.19 15.04
N VAL A 37 -2.29 -5.30 13.78
CA VAL A 37 -2.80 -4.44 12.72
C VAL A 37 -3.38 -5.31 11.62
N GLU A 38 -4.57 -4.97 11.19
CA GLU A 38 -5.20 -5.53 10.01
C GLU A 38 -5.62 -4.36 9.11
N ALA A 39 -5.29 -4.46 7.82
CA ALA A 39 -5.74 -3.51 6.82
C ALA A 39 -6.19 -4.26 5.57
N SER A 40 -7.18 -3.70 4.88
CA SER A 40 -7.65 -4.24 3.60
C SER A 40 -8.16 -3.14 2.69
N ALA A 41 -8.02 -3.37 1.39
CA ALA A 41 -8.65 -2.57 0.35
C ALA A 41 -9.03 -3.46 -0.83
N GLU A 42 -10.13 -3.10 -1.48
CA GLU A 42 -10.54 -3.67 -2.77
C GLU A 42 -10.61 -2.55 -3.80
N PHE A 43 -9.93 -2.72 -4.92
CA PHE A 43 -9.82 -1.70 -5.96
C PHE A 43 -9.74 -2.33 -7.35
N ASP A 44 -10.05 -1.52 -8.36
CA ASP A 44 -9.93 -1.94 -9.75
C ASP A 44 -8.48 -2.05 -10.14
N GLY A 45 -8.09 -3.21 -10.71
CA GLY A 45 -6.70 -3.41 -11.05
C GLY A 45 -6.30 -4.82 -11.38
N THR A 46 -4.98 -5.00 -11.55
CA THR A 46 -4.38 -6.30 -11.82
C THR A 46 -3.40 -6.71 -10.73
N ILE A 47 -3.38 -8.00 -10.42
CA ILE A 47 -2.41 -8.60 -9.48
C ILE A 47 -0.98 -8.23 -9.89
N ILE A 48 -0.67 -8.28 -11.18
CA ILE A 48 0.68 -8.00 -11.70
C ILE A 48 1.12 -6.57 -11.35
N ARG A 49 0.26 -5.57 -11.62
CA ARG A 49 0.59 -4.18 -11.33
C ARG A 49 0.67 -3.92 -9.83
N THR A 50 -0.26 -4.46 -9.07
CA THR A 50 -0.25 -4.37 -7.60
C THR A 50 1.05 -4.96 -7.03
N TRP A 51 1.46 -6.12 -7.53
CA TRP A 51 2.71 -6.75 -7.15
C TRP A 51 3.92 -5.87 -7.45
N GLN A 52 3.98 -5.29 -8.65
CA GLN A 52 5.07 -4.40 -9.04
C GLN A 52 5.24 -3.20 -8.10
N VAL A 53 4.13 -2.56 -7.73
CA VAL A 53 4.17 -1.42 -6.79
C VAL A 53 4.54 -1.88 -5.38
N LEU A 54 3.95 -2.97 -4.90
CA LEU A 54 4.19 -3.49 -3.55
C LEU A 54 5.65 -3.93 -3.34
N THR A 55 6.31 -4.43 -4.38
CA THR A 55 7.69 -4.94 -4.31
C THR A 55 8.75 -3.96 -4.85
N ASP A 56 8.34 -2.77 -5.27
CA ASP A 56 9.28 -1.69 -5.63
C ASP A 56 9.77 -0.97 -4.36
N TYR A 57 10.47 -1.72 -3.53
CA TYR A 57 10.89 -1.28 -2.20
C TYR A 57 11.71 0.01 -2.20
N GLY A 58 12.50 0.23 -3.26
CA GLY A 58 13.33 1.43 -3.39
C GLY A 58 12.53 2.72 -3.56
N ARG A 59 11.30 2.61 -4.04
CA ARG A 59 10.43 3.75 -4.31
C ARG A 59 9.34 3.98 -3.26
N LEU A 60 9.20 3.09 -2.28
CA LEU A 60 8.15 3.21 -1.26
C LEU A 60 8.15 4.57 -0.57
N ALA A 61 9.33 5.15 -0.32
CA ALA A 61 9.47 6.46 0.33
C ALA A 61 8.99 7.65 -0.54
N GLU A 62 8.72 7.43 -1.83
CA GLU A 62 8.21 8.48 -2.71
C GLU A 62 6.72 8.76 -2.46
N PHE A 63 5.98 7.77 -1.97
CA PHE A 63 4.53 7.88 -1.81
C PHE A 63 4.00 7.45 -0.44
N VAL A 64 4.70 6.61 0.33
CA VAL A 64 4.26 6.20 1.66
C VAL A 64 4.55 7.32 2.68
N PRO A 65 3.52 7.88 3.33
CA PRO A 65 3.70 8.92 4.34
C PRO A 65 4.61 8.47 5.49
N ASP A 66 5.37 9.41 6.03
CA ASP A 66 6.27 9.19 7.18
C ASP A 66 7.42 8.19 6.94
N LEU A 67 7.52 7.55 5.78
CA LEU A 67 8.66 6.78 5.34
C LEU A 67 9.66 7.70 4.64
N GLN A 68 10.83 7.90 5.24
CA GLN A 68 11.86 8.84 4.77
C GLN A 68 12.84 8.19 3.78
N SER A 69 13.11 6.90 3.97
CA SER A 69 13.92 6.11 3.05
C SER A 69 13.56 4.63 3.12
N SER A 70 13.67 3.97 1.97
CA SER A 70 13.54 2.52 1.86
C SER A 70 14.57 2.03 0.85
N ARG A 71 15.41 1.10 1.24
CA ARG A 71 16.52 0.60 0.40
C ARG A 71 16.63 -0.91 0.48
N VAL A 72 16.89 -1.54 -0.64
CA VAL A 72 17.27 -2.96 -0.69
C VAL A 72 18.76 -3.06 -0.36
N ILE A 73 19.09 -3.72 0.74
CA ILE A 73 20.47 -3.95 1.20
C ILE A 73 21.08 -5.19 0.51
N SER A 74 20.25 -6.23 0.38
CA SER A 74 20.63 -7.44 -0.36
C SER A 74 19.38 -8.09 -0.95
N ARG A 75 19.56 -8.83 -2.03
CA ARG A 75 18.52 -9.63 -2.68
C ARG A 75 19.11 -10.94 -3.19
N ASP A 76 18.42 -12.04 -2.92
CA ASP A 76 18.71 -13.37 -3.44
C ASP A 76 17.38 -14.04 -3.83
N GLY A 77 17.13 -14.10 -5.13
CA GLY A 77 15.87 -14.61 -5.67
C GLY A 77 14.65 -13.89 -5.07
N ASN A 78 13.82 -14.65 -4.38
CA ASN A 78 12.60 -14.16 -3.72
C ASN A 78 12.83 -13.68 -2.27
N GLN A 79 14.08 -13.56 -1.85
CA GLN A 79 14.44 -13.04 -0.54
C GLN A 79 15.13 -11.69 -0.68
N ALA A 80 14.83 -10.76 0.23
CA ALA A 80 15.48 -9.48 0.29
C ALA A 80 15.69 -9.04 1.73
N VAL A 81 16.71 -8.21 1.96
CA VAL A 81 16.86 -7.46 3.18
C VAL A 81 16.69 -5.99 2.86
N LEU A 82 15.77 -5.34 3.54
CA LEU A 82 15.46 -3.93 3.38
C LEU A 82 15.96 -3.16 4.59
N GLU A 83 16.41 -1.92 4.37
CA GLU A 83 16.58 -0.91 5.40
C GLU A 83 15.54 0.18 5.19
N GLN A 84 14.74 0.44 6.22
CA GLN A 84 13.70 1.46 6.18
C GLN A 84 13.87 2.43 7.35
N LYS A 85 13.78 3.72 7.05
CA LYS A 85 13.80 4.80 8.03
C LYS A 85 12.58 5.68 7.83
N GLY A 86 12.03 6.11 8.95
CA GLY A 86 10.84 6.92 8.96
C GLY A 86 10.58 7.54 10.31
N GLN A 87 9.37 7.92 10.58
CA GLN A 87 8.97 8.46 11.87
C GLN A 87 7.55 8.04 12.24
N ALA A 88 7.35 7.72 13.51
CA ALA A 88 6.02 7.56 14.08
C ALA A 88 5.61 8.87 14.77
N ARG A 89 4.56 9.51 14.29
CA ARG A 89 4.03 10.75 14.88
C ARG A 89 2.91 10.44 15.85
N VAL A 90 3.07 10.90 17.09
CA VAL A 90 2.07 10.76 18.14
C VAL A 90 1.86 12.13 18.77
N LEU A 91 0.77 12.82 18.41
CA LEU A 91 0.48 14.20 18.83
C LEU A 91 1.61 15.17 18.47
N PHE A 92 2.34 15.65 19.51
CA PHE A 92 3.46 16.59 19.39
C PHE A 92 4.83 15.90 19.39
N PHE A 93 4.84 14.57 19.51
CA PHE A 93 6.06 13.78 19.55
C PHE A 93 6.27 13.04 18.24
N SER A 94 7.52 12.97 17.80
CA SER A 94 7.94 12.17 16.67
C SER A 94 9.03 11.21 17.12
N TYR A 95 8.79 9.92 16.91
CA TYR A 95 9.77 8.88 17.21
C TYR A 95 10.40 8.41 15.92
N PRO A 96 11.74 8.47 15.81
CA PRO A 96 12.41 7.93 14.64
C PRO A 96 12.21 6.42 14.57
N ILE A 97 11.87 5.94 13.39
CA ILE A 97 11.80 4.53 13.07
C ILE A 97 13.02 4.18 12.24
N ASP A 98 13.76 3.18 12.67
CA ASP A 98 14.87 2.58 11.93
C ASP A 98 14.73 1.07 12.05
N VAL A 99 14.53 0.38 10.93
CA VAL A 99 14.30 -1.05 10.93
C VAL A 99 14.94 -1.71 9.70
N ARG A 100 15.54 -2.88 9.93
CA ARG A 100 15.90 -3.80 8.86
C ARG A 100 14.93 -4.96 8.86
N LEU A 101 14.41 -5.25 7.68
CA LEU A 101 13.41 -6.28 7.44
C LEU A 101 14.00 -7.36 6.55
N ALA A 102 13.93 -8.60 6.98
CA ALA A 102 14.05 -9.72 6.07
C ALA A 102 12.68 -9.96 5.42
N VAL A 103 12.67 -10.03 4.10
CA VAL A 103 11.48 -10.17 3.28
C VAL A 103 11.56 -11.46 2.48
N THR A 104 10.46 -12.19 2.41
CA THR A 104 10.28 -13.35 1.53
C THR A 104 9.07 -13.09 0.64
N GLU A 105 9.27 -13.18 -0.66
CA GLU A 105 8.27 -12.99 -1.69
C GLU A 105 7.71 -14.32 -2.17
N GLN A 106 6.40 -14.42 -2.26
CA GLN A 106 5.69 -15.43 -3.06
C GLN A 106 5.04 -14.67 -4.21
N PRO A 107 5.66 -14.69 -5.42
CA PRO A 107 5.30 -13.81 -6.51
C PRO A 107 3.80 -13.80 -6.82
N HIS A 108 3.23 -12.59 -6.86
CA HIS A 108 1.82 -12.31 -7.14
C HIS A 108 0.81 -12.80 -6.09
N GLU A 109 1.29 -13.35 -4.96
CA GLU A 109 0.44 -13.88 -3.91
C GLU A 109 0.68 -13.17 -2.57
N ARG A 110 1.94 -13.16 -2.12
CA ARG A 110 2.25 -12.75 -0.75
C ARG A 110 3.65 -12.18 -0.56
N VAL A 111 3.74 -11.17 0.29
CA VAL A 111 5.02 -10.67 0.83
C VAL A 111 5.00 -10.84 2.34
N VAL A 112 5.95 -11.58 2.87
CA VAL A 112 6.15 -11.80 4.30
C VAL A 112 7.38 -11.06 4.75
N SER A 113 7.31 -10.30 5.86
CA SER A 113 8.48 -9.65 6.41
C SER A 113 8.59 -9.83 7.93
N HIS A 114 9.82 -9.75 8.43
CA HIS A 114 10.09 -9.66 9.86
C HIS A 114 11.31 -8.78 10.11
N SER A 115 11.34 -8.10 11.28
CA SER A 115 12.49 -7.31 11.68
C SER A 115 13.67 -8.20 12.05
N VAL A 116 14.85 -7.85 11.56
CA VAL A 116 16.13 -8.49 11.91
C VAL A 116 16.99 -7.57 12.79
N SER A 117 16.74 -6.26 12.73
CA SER A 117 17.33 -5.26 13.63
C SER A 117 16.54 -3.96 13.59
N GLY A 118 16.80 -3.06 14.52
CA GLY A 118 16.16 -1.75 14.59
C GLY A 118 15.46 -1.53 15.93
N ASN A 119 14.57 -0.53 15.98
CA ASN A 119 13.90 -0.11 17.21
C ASN A 119 12.54 -0.77 17.44
N PHE A 120 12.41 -2.02 17.01
CA PHE A 120 11.31 -2.91 17.37
C PHE A 120 11.87 -4.19 18.00
N ARG A 121 11.34 -4.58 19.15
CA ARG A 121 11.63 -5.89 19.75
C ARG A 121 11.11 -7.05 18.90
N GLU A 122 9.97 -6.82 18.24
CA GLU A 122 9.39 -7.72 17.26
C GLU A 122 8.61 -6.91 16.23
N MET A 123 8.77 -7.25 14.96
CA MET A 123 7.90 -6.78 13.90
C MET A 123 7.77 -7.89 12.86
N ARG A 124 6.54 -8.27 12.55
CA ARG A 124 6.20 -9.23 11.49
C ARG A 124 5.02 -8.70 10.71
N SER A 125 5.05 -8.91 9.42
CA SER A 125 3.91 -8.54 8.58
C SER A 125 3.74 -9.46 7.39
N VAL A 126 2.52 -9.49 6.89
CA VAL A 126 2.13 -10.21 5.68
C VAL A 126 1.23 -9.31 4.85
N TYR A 127 1.62 -9.06 3.62
CA TYR A 127 0.72 -8.62 2.56
C TYR A 127 0.26 -9.81 1.77
N SER A 128 -1.01 -9.87 1.41
CA SER A 128 -1.58 -10.90 0.52
C SER A 128 -2.44 -10.25 -0.55
N LEU A 129 -2.39 -10.83 -1.75
CA LEU A 129 -3.11 -10.38 -2.94
C LEU A 129 -4.05 -11.48 -3.40
N GLU A 130 -5.27 -11.11 -3.75
CA GLU A 130 -6.27 -12.02 -4.26
C GLU A 130 -7.09 -11.34 -5.37
N ALA A 131 -7.40 -12.08 -6.43
CA ALA A 131 -8.34 -11.60 -7.44
C ALA A 131 -9.77 -11.96 -7.00
N VAL A 132 -10.61 -10.94 -6.84
CA VAL A 132 -11.99 -11.10 -6.41
C VAL A 132 -12.90 -10.39 -7.41
N GLN A 133 -13.71 -11.13 -8.15
CA GLN A 133 -14.70 -10.59 -9.11
C GLN A 133 -14.12 -9.56 -10.10
N GLY A 134 -12.89 -9.79 -10.58
CA GLY A 134 -12.22 -8.89 -11.53
C GLY A 134 -11.54 -7.68 -10.89
N ARG A 135 -11.57 -7.56 -9.57
CA ARG A 135 -10.85 -6.56 -8.76
C ARG A 135 -9.70 -7.21 -8.01
N VAL A 136 -8.87 -6.40 -7.39
CA VAL A 136 -7.80 -6.85 -6.50
C VAL A 136 -8.20 -6.60 -5.04
N ALA A 137 -8.15 -7.63 -4.23
CA ALA A 137 -8.18 -7.53 -2.78
C ALA A 137 -6.74 -7.56 -2.25
N LEU A 138 -6.32 -6.46 -1.64
CA LEU A 138 -5.05 -6.33 -0.93
C LEU A 138 -5.33 -6.38 0.57
N ARG A 139 -4.68 -7.32 1.26
CA ARG A 139 -4.79 -7.47 2.72
C ARG A 139 -3.42 -7.37 3.37
N TYR A 140 -3.42 -6.80 4.56
CA TYR A 140 -2.24 -6.68 5.41
C TYR A 140 -2.56 -7.17 6.81
N THR A 141 -1.67 -7.96 7.37
CA THR A 141 -1.65 -8.30 8.79
C THR A 141 -0.28 -8.01 9.35
N GLY A 142 -0.24 -7.35 10.50
CA GLY A 142 1.00 -6.98 11.16
C GLY A 142 0.93 -7.23 12.66
N ARG A 143 2.06 -7.64 13.23
CA ARG A 143 2.31 -7.70 14.66
C ARG A 143 3.59 -6.94 14.95
N MET A 144 3.54 -6.01 15.89
CA MET A 144 4.71 -5.22 16.25
C MET A 144 4.78 -4.93 17.75
N VAL A 145 6.01 -4.94 18.27
CA VAL A 145 6.35 -4.59 19.65
C VAL A 145 7.45 -3.54 19.58
N PRO A 146 7.13 -2.24 19.69
CA PRO A 146 8.12 -1.18 19.70
C PRO A 146 9.11 -1.31 20.86
N ASP A 147 10.35 -0.88 20.66
CA ASP A 147 11.36 -0.75 21.70
C ASP A 147 11.41 0.67 22.28
N PHE A 148 10.30 1.36 22.23
CA PHE A 148 10.10 2.69 22.81
C PHE A 148 8.69 2.80 23.39
N TYR A 149 8.50 3.77 24.29
CA TYR A 149 7.22 3.96 24.94
C TYR A 149 6.18 4.51 23.95
N VAL A 150 5.07 3.81 23.82
CA VAL A 150 3.89 4.27 23.07
C VAL A 150 2.74 4.48 24.05
N PRO A 151 2.25 5.72 24.23
CA PRO A 151 1.12 5.98 25.12
C PRO A 151 -0.08 5.09 24.79
N PRO A 152 -0.82 4.58 25.78
CA PRO A 152 -2.06 3.83 25.55
C PRO A 152 -3.03 4.64 24.70
N VAL A 153 -4.13 4.25 24.31
CA VAL A 153 -5.19 4.93 23.56
C VAL A 153 -4.69 5.84 22.39
N ILE A 154 -3.94 6.91 22.72
CA ILE A 154 -3.44 7.89 21.74
C ILE A 154 -2.47 7.23 20.74
N GLY A 155 -1.57 6.39 21.24
CA GLY A 155 -0.62 5.65 20.39
C GLY A 155 -1.34 4.67 19.46
N THR A 156 -2.38 4.00 19.93
CA THR A 156 -3.19 3.10 19.10
C THR A 156 -3.92 3.87 17.99
N LEU A 157 -4.50 5.03 18.32
CA LEU A 157 -5.17 5.88 17.34
C LEU A 157 -4.16 6.44 16.31
N ALA A 158 -3.00 6.90 16.77
CA ALA A 158 -1.95 7.41 15.89
C ALA A 158 -1.45 6.32 14.94
N LEU A 159 -1.23 5.10 15.44
CA LEU A 159 -0.85 3.96 14.61
C LEU A 159 -1.92 3.63 13.58
N LYS A 160 -3.21 3.60 13.99
CA LYS A 160 -4.32 3.38 13.06
C LYS A 160 -4.31 4.41 11.92
N ASN A 161 -4.23 5.70 12.26
CA ASN A 161 -4.23 6.77 11.27
C ASN A 161 -3.02 6.71 10.33
N ASN A 162 -1.83 6.38 10.86
CA ASN A 162 -0.62 6.23 10.06
C ASN A 162 -0.74 5.03 9.09
N VAL A 163 -1.22 3.88 9.57
CA VAL A 163 -1.44 2.70 8.72
C VAL A 163 -2.49 2.99 7.66
N GLU A 164 -3.59 3.65 8.01
CA GLU A 164 -4.63 4.03 7.05
C GLU A 164 -4.08 4.95 5.95
N ALA A 165 -3.32 5.99 6.33
CA ALA A 165 -2.71 6.90 5.37
C ALA A 165 -1.70 6.19 4.47
N SER A 166 -0.86 5.31 5.03
CA SER A 166 0.12 4.53 4.26
C SER A 166 -0.54 3.55 3.30
N PHE A 167 -1.60 2.88 3.76
CA PHE A 167 -2.31 1.90 2.95
C PHE A 167 -3.09 2.59 1.81
N ARG A 168 -3.70 3.75 2.09
CA ARG A 168 -4.36 4.59 1.08
C ARG A 168 -3.37 5.07 0.02
N ALA A 169 -2.23 5.61 0.43
CA ALA A 169 -1.19 6.06 -0.49
C ALA A 169 -0.64 4.92 -1.38
N LEU A 170 -0.51 3.72 -0.83
CA LEU A 170 -0.13 2.53 -1.60
C LEU A 170 -1.18 2.19 -2.67
N VAL A 171 -2.47 2.20 -2.30
CA VAL A 171 -3.57 1.91 -3.23
C VAL A 171 -3.65 2.99 -4.32
N GLU A 172 -3.57 4.26 -3.95
CA GLU A 172 -3.55 5.38 -4.90
C GLU A 172 -2.39 5.28 -5.90
N GLU A 173 -1.20 4.88 -5.45
CA GLU A 173 -0.05 4.65 -6.34
C GLU A 173 -0.29 3.48 -7.29
N ILE A 174 -0.91 2.39 -6.82
CA ILE A 174 -1.27 1.25 -7.65
C ILE A 174 -2.26 1.69 -8.75
N GLU A 175 -3.34 2.39 -8.38
CA GLU A 175 -4.35 2.89 -9.31
C GLU A 175 -3.73 3.88 -10.32
N ARG A 176 -2.87 4.78 -9.86
CA ARG A 176 -2.15 5.74 -10.71
C ARG A 176 -1.30 5.03 -11.76
N GLN A 177 -0.56 3.99 -11.37
CA GLN A 177 0.28 3.23 -12.30
C GLN A 177 -0.54 2.36 -13.26
N GLN A 178 -1.73 1.92 -12.86
CA GLN A 178 -2.63 1.19 -13.75
C GLN A 178 -3.24 2.08 -14.83
N ALA A 179 -3.53 3.35 -14.51
CA ALA A 179 -4.03 4.33 -15.46
C ALA A 179 -2.99 4.76 -16.51
N GLN A 180 -1.69 4.49 -16.27
CA GLN A 180 -0.63 4.82 -17.21
C GLN A 180 -0.52 3.72 -18.29
N PRO A 181 -0.47 4.09 -19.59
CA PRO A 181 -0.19 3.12 -20.66
C PRO A 181 1.15 2.42 -20.37
N ALA A 182 1.20 1.11 -20.63
CA ALA A 182 2.47 0.38 -20.57
C ALA A 182 3.53 1.12 -21.42
N PRO A 183 4.77 1.28 -20.92
CA PRO A 183 5.82 1.89 -21.71
C PRO A 183 5.94 1.13 -23.02
N SER A 184 5.82 1.86 -24.15
CA SER A 184 5.98 1.27 -25.47
C SER A 184 7.35 0.59 -25.53
N PRO A 185 7.45 -0.65 -26.03
CA PRO A 185 8.75 -1.29 -26.21
C PRO A 185 9.61 -0.35 -27.06
N ARG A 186 10.75 0.10 -26.49
CA ARG A 186 11.72 0.88 -27.26
C ARG A 186 12.12 0.05 -28.46
N GLY A 187 11.75 0.54 -29.63
CA GLY A 187 12.18 -0.08 -30.88
C GLY A 187 13.69 -0.17 -30.87
N GLU A 188 14.19 -1.39 -30.86
CA GLU A 188 15.56 -1.70 -31.23
C GLU A 188 15.75 -1.23 -32.68
N ARG A 189 16.60 -0.22 -32.85
CA ARG A 189 17.18 0.14 -34.16
C ARG A 189 18.64 -0.24 -34.14
#